data_0c393d7d841c47fb4fae21ebfd0b5ac2
#
_entry.id   0c393d7d841c47fb4fae21ebfd0b5ac2
#
_cell.length_a   1.000
_cell.length_b   1.000
_cell.length_c   1.000
_cell.angle_alpha   90.00
_cell.angle_beta   90.00
_cell.angle_gamma   90.00
#
_symmetry.space_group_name_H-M   'P 1'
#
loop_
_entity.id
_entity.type
_entity.pdbx_description
1 polymer ?
#
loop_
_entity_poly.entity_id
_entity_poly.type
_entity_poly.pdbx_seq_one_letter_code
_entity_poly.pdbx_strand_id
1 'polypeptide(L)'
;MQLTGFVRFLWAACFLGHILLLLVLFRRDRARSFPIFTTFVVFNIARTIVLYLTHRFLLGDAYAHAFRFFLIPDETLQFLVLFEVALHVFRPTGVWARDVWKTFAGMACASVVLALPLMWLALPSTATQARAIYVRGVFLCALLMSELFVSMLALSATVGLPWKTHVARIAQGLGAYSIVCVVTYTISNYFGNETQIFAVLATIRSTAYVVCEGYWIVMLWQEAPVPRELPESMLTQIYALQRQVEYDLTRIRTWRRS
;
A
#
# COMPACT_ATOMS: atom_id res chain seq x y z
N MET A 1 -13.86 -24.02 -13.59
CA MET A 1 -13.77 -23.91 -12.13
C MET A 1 -15.11 -23.40 -11.61
N GLN A 2 -15.90 -24.24 -10.93
CA GLN A 2 -17.16 -23.76 -10.33
C GLN A 2 -16.78 -22.92 -9.09
N LEU A 3 -17.03 -21.63 -9.17
CA LEU A 3 -16.87 -20.72 -8.03
C LEU A 3 -17.84 -21.18 -6.93
N THR A 4 -17.33 -21.56 -5.77
CA THR A 4 -18.16 -21.83 -4.59
C THR A 4 -19.01 -20.62 -4.26
N GLY A 5 -20.21 -20.79 -3.69
CA GLY A 5 -21.09 -19.68 -3.32
C GLY A 5 -20.39 -18.61 -2.48
N PHE A 6 -19.47 -19.02 -1.62
CA PHE A 6 -18.67 -18.13 -0.78
C PHE A 6 -17.72 -17.22 -1.59
N VAL A 7 -17.06 -17.75 -2.62
CA VAL A 7 -16.18 -16.94 -3.49
C VAL A 7 -16.97 -15.91 -4.28
N ARG A 8 -18.19 -16.26 -4.74
CA ARG A 8 -19.09 -15.30 -5.39
C ARG A 8 -19.54 -14.21 -4.43
N PHE A 9 -19.83 -14.57 -3.18
CA PHE A 9 -20.15 -13.59 -2.13
C PHE A 9 -19.00 -12.62 -1.89
N LEU A 10 -17.75 -13.12 -1.75
CA LEU A 10 -16.58 -12.27 -1.57
C LEU A 10 -16.38 -11.32 -2.76
N TRP A 11 -16.59 -11.78 -3.98
CA TRP A 11 -16.52 -10.94 -5.18
C TRP A 11 -17.54 -9.80 -5.16
N ALA A 12 -18.80 -10.12 -4.81
CA ALA A 12 -19.86 -9.14 -4.70
C ALA A 12 -19.60 -8.17 -3.54
N ALA A 13 -19.12 -8.66 -2.39
CA ALA A 13 -18.77 -7.85 -1.24
C ALA A 13 -17.64 -6.85 -1.56
N CYS A 14 -16.58 -7.32 -2.23
CA CYS A 14 -15.49 -6.48 -2.66
C CYS A 14 -15.94 -5.40 -3.67
N PHE A 15 -16.77 -5.76 -4.65
CA PHE A 15 -17.30 -4.79 -5.60
C PHE A 15 -18.17 -3.72 -4.93
N LEU A 16 -19.08 -4.13 -4.04
CA LEU A 16 -19.92 -3.22 -3.28
C LEU A 16 -19.08 -2.35 -2.33
N GLY A 17 -18.07 -2.92 -1.71
CA GLY A 17 -17.13 -2.21 -0.86
C GLY A 17 -16.42 -1.08 -1.60
N HIS A 18 -15.88 -1.34 -2.80
CA HIS A 18 -15.27 -0.30 -3.62
C HIS A 18 -16.25 0.83 -3.97
N ILE A 19 -17.52 0.50 -4.30
CA ILE A 19 -18.54 1.52 -4.58
C ILE A 19 -18.80 2.35 -3.33
N LEU A 20 -18.99 1.71 -2.17
CA LEU A 20 -19.21 2.40 -0.91
C LEU A 20 -18.00 3.26 -0.52
N LEU A 21 -16.78 2.75 -0.68
CA LEU A 21 -15.56 3.48 -0.41
C LEU A 21 -15.44 4.72 -1.31
N LEU A 22 -15.73 4.58 -2.60
CA LEU A 22 -15.74 5.70 -3.54
C LEU A 22 -16.77 6.75 -3.13
N LEU A 23 -17.95 6.32 -2.73
CA LEU A 23 -19.01 7.20 -2.23
C LEU A 23 -18.58 7.95 -0.96
N VAL A 24 -17.90 7.29 -0.04
CA VAL A 24 -17.32 7.91 1.16
C VAL A 24 -16.27 8.95 0.79
N LEU A 25 -15.37 8.64 -0.14
CA LEU A 25 -14.34 9.56 -0.61
C LEU A 25 -14.93 10.86 -1.19
N PHE A 26 -15.99 10.74 -2.00
CA PHE A 26 -16.67 11.91 -2.56
C PHE A 26 -17.52 12.66 -1.52
N ARG A 27 -18.31 11.95 -0.69
CA ARG A 27 -19.17 12.59 0.32
C ARG A 27 -18.39 13.36 1.38
N ARG A 28 -17.18 12.93 1.69
CA ARG A 28 -16.30 13.53 2.69
C ARG A 28 -15.22 14.43 2.09
N ASP A 29 -15.31 14.76 0.80
CA ASP A 29 -14.39 15.62 0.06
C ASP A 29 -12.91 15.15 0.11
N ARG A 30 -12.71 13.83 0.30
CA ARG A 30 -11.38 13.23 0.43
C ARG A 30 -10.79 12.78 -0.89
N ALA A 31 -11.61 12.68 -1.93
CA ALA A 31 -11.15 12.35 -3.27
C ALA A 31 -10.08 13.34 -3.78
N ARG A 32 -10.21 14.64 -3.43
CA ARG A 32 -9.21 15.66 -3.76
C ARG A 32 -7.94 15.57 -2.90
N SER A 33 -8.07 15.10 -1.67
CA SER A 33 -6.94 14.93 -0.75
C SER A 33 -6.11 13.70 -1.08
N PHE A 34 -6.74 12.64 -1.62
CA PHE A 34 -6.13 11.36 -1.96
C PHE A 34 -6.46 10.96 -3.41
N PRO A 35 -5.95 11.70 -4.42
CA PRO A 35 -6.32 11.46 -5.81
C PRO A 35 -5.83 10.10 -6.31
N ILE A 36 -4.65 9.64 -5.91
CA ILE A 36 -4.11 8.35 -6.36
C ILE A 36 -4.89 7.20 -5.72
N PHE A 37 -5.19 7.29 -4.43
CA PHE A 37 -6.03 6.29 -3.75
C PHE A 37 -7.44 6.23 -4.36
N THR A 38 -8.03 7.38 -4.70
CA THR A 38 -9.32 7.45 -5.40
C THR A 38 -9.24 6.78 -6.77
N THR A 39 -8.17 7.04 -7.53
CA THR A 39 -7.92 6.40 -8.83
C THR A 39 -7.77 4.89 -8.68
N PHE A 40 -7.08 4.40 -7.65
CA PHE A 40 -6.96 2.98 -7.32
C PHE A 40 -8.33 2.34 -7.08
N VAL A 41 -9.22 2.98 -6.32
CA VAL A 41 -10.58 2.48 -6.07
C VAL A 41 -11.40 2.43 -7.35
N VAL A 42 -11.38 3.50 -8.17
CA VAL A 42 -12.09 3.54 -9.47
C VAL A 42 -11.56 2.46 -10.41
N PHE A 43 -10.24 2.29 -10.47
CA PHE A 43 -9.61 1.25 -11.29
C PHE A 43 -10.08 -0.16 -10.88
N ASN A 44 -10.16 -0.44 -9.58
CA ASN A 44 -10.62 -1.75 -9.09
C ASN A 44 -12.11 -2.01 -9.39
N ILE A 45 -12.95 -0.98 -9.38
CA ILE A 45 -14.35 -1.08 -9.86
C ILE A 45 -14.36 -1.46 -11.34
N ALA A 46 -13.65 -0.71 -12.18
CA ALA A 46 -13.58 -0.96 -13.61
C ALA A 46 -13.01 -2.35 -13.93
N ARG A 47 -11.92 -2.74 -13.27
CA ARG A 47 -11.33 -4.08 -13.36
C ARG A 47 -12.34 -5.18 -13.03
N THR A 48 -13.08 -5.03 -11.93
CA THR A 48 -14.07 -6.04 -11.52
C THR A 48 -15.17 -6.18 -12.57
N ILE A 49 -15.68 -5.08 -13.13
CA ILE A 49 -16.68 -5.10 -14.21
C ILE A 49 -16.12 -5.81 -15.44
N VAL A 50 -14.93 -5.43 -15.89
CA VAL A 50 -14.32 -6.03 -17.09
C VAL A 50 -14.06 -7.51 -16.89
N LEU A 51 -13.52 -7.93 -15.75
CA LEU A 51 -13.28 -9.34 -15.45
C LEU A 51 -14.57 -10.15 -15.36
N TYR A 52 -15.64 -9.56 -14.81
CA TYR A 52 -16.96 -10.19 -14.78
C TYR A 52 -17.53 -10.39 -16.19
N LEU A 53 -17.50 -9.35 -17.04
CA LEU A 53 -17.96 -9.42 -18.42
C LEU A 53 -17.14 -10.43 -19.24
N THR A 54 -15.83 -10.42 -19.08
CA THR A 54 -14.94 -11.37 -19.75
C THR A 54 -15.23 -12.81 -19.32
N HIS A 55 -15.43 -13.04 -18.03
CA HIS A 55 -15.80 -14.37 -17.52
C HIS A 55 -17.18 -14.84 -18.01
N ARG A 56 -18.13 -13.92 -18.19
CA ARG A 56 -19.52 -14.24 -18.57
C ARG A 56 -19.70 -14.46 -20.06
N PHE A 57 -19.00 -13.69 -20.89
CA PHE A 57 -19.26 -13.63 -22.33
C PHE A 57 -18.15 -14.19 -23.21
N LEU A 58 -16.91 -14.35 -22.68
CA LEU A 58 -15.76 -14.79 -23.44
C LEU A 58 -15.26 -16.16 -22.95
N LEU A 59 -14.50 -16.86 -23.80
CA LEU A 59 -13.87 -18.13 -23.46
C LEU A 59 -12.79 -17.98 -22.39
N GLY A 60 -12.51 -19.08 -21.65
CA GLY A 60 -11.65 -19.07 -20.46
C GLY A 60 -10.26 -18.46 -20.64
N ASP A 61 -9.66 -18.54 -21.83
CA ASP A 61 -8.34 -17.94 -22.12
C ASP A 61 -8.37 -16.42 -22.10
N ALA A 62 -9.45 -15.81 -22.58
CA ALA A 62 -9.62 -14.35 -22.57
C ALA A 62 -9.67 -13.78 -21.14
N TYR A 63 -10.28 -14.50 -20.19
CA TYR A 63 -10.28 -14.14 -18.79
C TYR A 63 -8.86 -14.14 -18.20
N ALA A 64 -8.07 -15.17 -18.49
CA ALA A 64 -6.71 -15.28 -18.01
C ALA A 64 -5.80 -14.14 -18.55
N HIS A 65 -6.00 -13.77 -19.83
CA HIS A 65 -5.28 -12.64 -20.42
C HIS A 65 -5.71 -11.30 -19.82
N ALA A 66 -6.99 -11.05 -19.67
CA ALA A 66 -7.52 -9.85 -19.04
C ALA A 66 -7.02 -9.72 -17.59
N PHE A 67 -7.06 -10.82 -16.81
CA PHE A 67 -6.57 -10.84 -15.44
C PHE A 67 -5.07 -10.45 -15.34
N ARG A 68 -4.23 -11.02 -16.22
CA ARG A 68 -2.80 -10.69 -16.25
C ARG A 68 -2.54 -9.25 -16.68
N PHE A 69 -3.32 -8.75 -17.63
CA PHE A 69 -3.23 -7.35 -18.09
C PHE A 69 -3.51 -6.36 -16.96
N PHE A 70 -4.55 -6.61 -16.15
CA PHE A 70 -4.90 -5.73 -15.05
C PHE A 70 -3.96 -5.83 -13.83
N LEU A 71 -3.14 -6.87 -13.75
CA LEU A 71 -2.22 -7.06 -12.62
C LEU A 71 -1.18 -5.95 -12.53
N ILE A 72 -0.51 -5.62 -13.64
CA ILE A 72 0.57 -4.62 -13.63
C ILE A 72 0.06 -3.24 -13.21
N PRO A 73 -1.04 -2.71 -13.76
CA PRO A 73 -1.62 -1.47 -13.29
C PRO A 73 -2.08 -1.52 -11.82
N ASP A 74 -2.62 -2.65 -11.37
CA ASP A 74 -3.07 -2.82 -9.98
C ASP A 74 -1.91 -2.67 -9.00
N GLU A 75 -0.83 -3.42 -9.21
CA GLU A 75 0.38 -3.34 -8.38
C GLU A 75 1.02 -1.95 -8.45
N THR A 76 1.08 -1.37 -9.66
CA THR A 76 1.62 -0.02 -9.85
C THR A 76 0.81 1.02 -9.07
N LEU A 77 -0.52 0.94 -9.12
CA LEU A 77 -1.38 1.85 -8.37
C LEU A 77 -1.23 1.67 -6.86
N GLN A 78 -1.05 0.45 -6.36
CA GLN A 78 -0.78 0.21 -4.95
C GLN A 78 0.52 0.89 -4.50
N PHE A 79 1.59 0.79 -5.28
CA PHE A 79 2.85 1.51 -4.99
C PHE A 79 2.67 3.02 -5.05
N LEU A 80 1.92 3.53 -6.02
CA LEU A 80 1.63 4.96 -6.11
C LEU A 80 0.80 5.47 -4.92
N VAL A 81 -0.17 4.68 -4.43
CA VAL A 81 -0.91 4.99 -3.21
C VAL A 81 0.02 5.03 -2.00
N LEU A 82 0.93 4.06 -1.86
CA LEU A 82 1.90 4.08 -0.77
C LEU A 82 2.81 5.31 -0.86
N PHE A 83 3.22 5.69 -2.07
CA PHE A 83 3.99 6.91 -2.32
C PHE A 83 3.19 8.18 -1.96
N GLU A 84 1.90 8.26 -2.34
CA GLU A 84 1.00 9.34 -1.95
C GLU A 84 0.89 9.46 -0.43
N VAL A 85 0.72 8.34 0.25
CA VAL A 85 0.69 8.27 1.71
C VAL A 85 2.01 8.76 2.31
N ALA A 86 3.14 8.30 1.79
CA ALA A 86 4.46 8.73 2.24
C ALA A 86 4.64 10.25 2.09
N LEU A 87 4.26 10.81 0.95
CA LEU A 87 4.30 12.25 0.74
C LEU A 87 3.47 13.02 1.76
N HIS A 88 2.28 12.55 2.10
CA HIS A 88 1.41 13.21 3.06
C HIS A 88 1.91 13.07 4.51
N VAL A 89 2.51 11.93 4.86
CA VAL A 89 3.08 11.71 6.20
C VAL A 89 4.29 12.62 6.42
N PHE A 90 5.14 12.79 5.40
CA PHE A 90 6.41 13.49 5.53
C PHE A 90 6.38 14.98 5.13
N ARG A 91 5.27 15.46 4.57
CA ARG A 91 5.13 16.85 4.09
C ARG A 91 4.93 17.93 5.17
N PRO A 92 4.41 17.68 6.38
CA PRO A 92 3.95 18.76 7.27
C PRO A 92 5.05 19.54 7.97
N THR A 93 6.32 19.16 7.90
CA THR A 93 7.34 19.70 8.80
C THR A 93 8.36 20.64 8.14
N GLY A 94 8.11 21.14 6.93
CA GLY A 94 8.82 22.24 6.26
C GLY A 94 10.34 22.08 6.10
N VAL A 95 11.10 22.03 7.17
CA VAL A 95 12.58 22.00 7.16
C VAL A 95 13.14 20.57 7.03
N TRP A 96 12.45 19.58 7.57
CA TRP A 96 12.88 18.17 7.59
C TRP A 96 12.53 17.38 6.34
N ALA A 97 11.72 17.94 5.44
CA ALA A 97 11.19 17.24 4.27
C ALA A 97 12.28 16.69 3.32
N ARG A 98 13.44 17.35 3.22
CA ARG A 98 14.50 16.93 2.29
C ARG A 98 15.29 15.74 2.81
N ASP A 99 15.54 15.68 4.12
CA ASP A 99 16.29 14.56 4.73
C ASP A 99 15.41 13.35 4.97
N VAL A 100 14.15 13.56 5.32
CA VAL A 100 13.14 12.49 5.43
C VAL A 100 12.91 11.81 4.08
N TRP A 101 12.86 12.57 2.98
CA TRP A 101 12.78 12.01 1.63
C TRP A 101 14.00 11.13 1.29
N LYS A 102 15.20 11.57 1.61
CA LYS A 102 16.42 10.77 1.40
C LYS A 102 16.40 9.50 2.24
N THR A 103 15.96 9.58 3.48
CA THR A 103 15.81 8.43 4.37
C THR A 103 14.77 7.45 3.82
N PHE A 104 13.62 7.95 3.37
CA PHE A 104 12.59 7.12 2.74
C PHE A 104 13.08 6.47 1.45
N ALA A 105 13.76 7.22 0.58
CA ALA A 105 14.37 6.67 -0.63
C ALA A 105 15.43 5.62 -0.31
N GLY A 106 16.26 5.86 0.71
CA GLY A 106 17.23 4.88 1.21
C GLY A 106 16.57 3.60 1.73
N MET A 107 15.48 3.73 2.50
CA MET A 107 14.67 2.59 2.95
C MET A 107 14.05 1.83 1.77
N ALA A 108 13.50 2.53 0.78
CA ALA A 108 12.95 1.90 -0.41
C ALA A 108 14.01 1.13 -1.20
N CYS A 109 15.21 1.70 -1.36
CA CYS A 109 16.34 0.99 -1.98
C CYS A 109 16.76 -0.24 -1.16
N ALA A 110 16.85 -0.12 0.16
CA ALA A 110 17.17 -1.25 1.04
C ALA A 110 16.10 -2.36 0.95
N SER A 111 14.82 -2.00 0.92
CA SER A 111 13.71 -2.95 0.73
C SER A 111 13.84 -3.71 -0.60
N VAL A 112 14.17 -3.02 -1.70
CA VAL A 112 14.41 -3.68 -2.99
C VAL A 112 15.58 -4.66 -2.90
N VAL A 113 16.68 -4.28 -2.26
CA VAL A 113 17.87 -5.13 -2.09
C VAL A 113 17.56 -6.37 -1.25
N LEU A 114 16.70 -6.26 -0.24
CA LEU A 114 16.28 -7.38 0.60
C LEU A 114 15.23 -8.27 -0.10
N ALA A 115 14.26 -7.67 -0.77
CA ALA A 115 13.17 -8.40 -1.40
C ALA A 115 13.62 -9.24 -2.62
N LEU A 116 14.63 -8.78 -3.37
CA LEU A 116 15.14 -9.51 -4.55
C LEU A 116 15.68 -10.91 -4.21
N PRO A 117 16.59 -11.12 -3.25
CA PRO A 117 17.04 -12.46 -2.88
C PRO A 117 15.92 -13.30 -2.26
N LEU A 118 15.04 -12.72 -1.44
CA LEU A 118 13.90 -13.44 -0.86
C LEU A 118 12.95 -13.95 -1.93
N MET A 119 12.70 -13.17 -2.98
CA MET A 119 11.92 -13.59 -4.14
C MET A 119 12.51 -14.83 -4.82
N TRP A 120 13.84 -14.92 -4.92
CA TRP A 120 14.52 -16.07 -5.55
C TRP A 120 14.49 -17.32 -4.67
N LEU A 121 14.58 -17.14 -3.35
CA LEU A 121 14.62 -18.25 -2.40
C LEU A 121 13.25 -18.96 -2.27
N ALA A 122 12.14 -18.25 -2.52
CA ALA A 122 10.78 -18.70 -2.23
C ALA A 122 10.11 -19.55 -3.32
N LEU A 123 10.80 -19.93 -4.40
CA LEU A 123 10.16 -20.58 -5.55
C LEU A 123 10.38 -22.08 -5.66
N PRO A 124 9.30 -22.87 -5.87
CA PRO A 124 9.41 -24.24 -6.28
C PRO A 124 9.98 -24.39 -7.68
N SER A 125 10.92 -25.30 -7.88
CA SER A 125 11.64 -25.56 -9.14
C SER A 125 10.77 -26.11 -10.28
N THR A 126 9.49 -26.42 -10.02
CA THR A 126 8.58 -27.12 -10.96
C THR A 126 7.60 -26.22 -11.72
N ALA A 127 7.64 -24.91 -11.55
CA ALA A 127 6.74 -24.00 -12.24
C ALA A 127 7.19 -23.74 -13.69
N THR A 128 6.25 -23.67 -14.63
CA THR A 128 6.54 -23.16 -15.97
C THR A 128 7.13 -21.76 -15.89
N GLN A 129 8.08 -21.41 -16.77
CA GLN A 129 8.82 -20.13 -16.70
C GLN A 129 7.88 -18.90 -16.62
N ALA A 130 6.81 -18.90 -17.42
CA ALA A 130 5.82 -17.80 -17.37
C ALA A 130 5.09 -17.71 -16.03
N ARG A 131 4.72 -18.83 -15.43
CA ARG A 131 4.07 -18.88 -14.11
C ARG A 131 5.05 -18.48 -13.01
N ALA A 132 6.31 -18.88 -13.13
CA ALA A 132 7.35 -18.53 -12.21
C ALA A 132 7.57 -16.99 -12.16
N ILE A 133 7.67 -16.33 -13.31
CA ILE A 133 7.83 -14.88 -13.42
C ILE A 133 6.62 -14.17 -12.79
N TYR A 134 5.41 -14.64 -13.08
CA TYR A 134 4.19 -14.06 -12.51
C TYR A 134 4.18 -14.15 -10.97
N VAL A 135 4.38 -15.34 -10.41
CA VAL A 135 4.36 -15.56 -8.96
C VAL A 135 5.47 -14.77 -8.26
N ARG A 136 6.65 -14.71 -8.88
CA ARG A 136 7.77 -13.88 -8.41
C ARG A 136 7.40 -12.40 -8.35
N GLY A 137 6.81 -11.88 -9.42
CA GLY A 137 6.41 -10.47 -9.50
C GLY A 137 5.44 -10.09 -8.39
N VAL A 138 4.34 -10.84 -8.24
CA VAL A 138 3.33 -10.57 -7.22
C VAL A 138 3.90 -10.72 -5.80
N PHE A 139 4.74 -11.72 -5.56
CA PHE A 139 5.40 -11.91 -4.26
C PHE A 139 6.37 -10.78 -3.95
N LEU A 140 7.17 -10.34 -4.93
CA LEU A 140 8.05 -9.18 -4.80
C LEU A 140 7.27 -7.92 -4.44
N CYS A 141 6.16 -7.66 -5.14
CA CYS A 141 5.30 -6.51 -4.84
C CYS A 141 4.77 -6.56 -3.41
N ALA A 142 4.27 -7.72 -2.97
CA ALA A 142 3.77 -7.89 -1.61
C ALA A 142 4.88 -7.69 -0.54
N LEU A 143 6.09 -8.19 -0.79
CA LEU A 143 7.26 -7.97 0.06
C LEU A 143 7.61 -6.48 0.16
N LEU A 144 7.79 -5.81 -0.98
CA LEU A 144 8.13 -4.39 -1.02
C LEU A 144 7.08 -3.53 -0.31
N MET A 145 5.80 -3.81 -0.53
CA MET A 145 4.71 -3.09 0.13
C MET A 145 4.74 -3.28 1.64
N SER A 146 4.97 -4.51 2.13
CA SER A 146 5.05 -4.79 3.57
C SER A 146 6.28 -4.17 4.21
N GLU A 147 7.45 -4.25 3.58
CA GLU A 147 8.70 -3.65 4.06
C GLU A 147 8.61 -2.12 4.11
N LEU A 148 8.09 -1.48 3.06
CA LEU A 148 7.88 -0.04 3.03
C LEU A 148 6.87 0.41 4.09
N PHE A 149 5.81 -0.37 4.31
CA PHE A 149 4.85 -0.09 5.38
C PHE A 149 5.50 -0.17 6.76
N VAL A 150 6.25 -1.24 7.04
CA VAL A 150 6.98 -1.41 8.31
C VAL A 150 8.01 -0.29 8.49
N SER A 151 8.73 0.07 7.44
CA SER A 151 9.69 1.16 7.44
C SER A 151 9.03 2.52 7.74
N MET A 152 7.88 2.80 7.15
CA MET A 152 7.08 3.97 7.45
C MET A 152 6.59 3.97 8.91
N LEU A 153 6.17 2.82 9.43
CA LEU A 153 5.74 2.65 10.80
C LEU A 153 6.89 2.94 11.77
N ALA A 154 8.06 2.35 11.54
CA ALA A 154 9.25 2.57 12.35
C ALA A 154 9.71 4.03 12.30
N LEU A 155 9.77 4.63 11.10
CA LEU A 155 10.19 6.01 10.94
C LEU A 155 9.24 6.99 11.63
N SER A 156 7.93 6.79 11.53
CA SER A 156 7.00 7.69 12.18
C SER A 156 6.97 7.51 13.69
N ALA A 157 7.22 6.31 14.20
CA ALA A 157 7.40 6.08 15.64
C ALA A 157 8.63 6.80 16.18
N THR A 158 9.75 6.82 15.43
CA THR A 158 10.99 7.51 15.83
C THR A 158 10.89 9.03 15.73
N VAL A 159 10.15 9.55 14.74
CA VAL A 159 9.96 10.99 14.52
C VAL A 159 8.75 11.56 15.30
N GLY A 160 7.95 10.71 15.94
CA GLY A 160 6.77 11.14 16.69
C GLY A 160 5.63 11.66 15.82
N LEU A 161 5.54 11.18 14.56
CA LEU A 161 4.49 11.62 13.63
C LEU A 161 3.10 11.09 14.04
N PRO A 162 2.03 11.88 13.87
CA PRO A 162 0.69 11.47 14.31
C PRO A 162 0.10 10.37 13.41
N TRP A 163 0.07 9.12 13.92
CA TRP A 163 -0.53 7.96 13.26
C TRP A 163 -2.06 7.95 13.22
N LYS A 164 -2.70 8.95 13.80
CA LYS A 164 -4.17 9.01 13.87
C LYS A 164 -4.81 9.70 12.65
N THR A 165 -4.03 10.06 11.65
CA THR A 165 -4.52 10.71 10.43
C THR A 165 -5.14 9.71 9.46
N HIS A 166 -6.00 10.18 8.54
CA HIS A 166 -6.56 9.34 7.48
C HIS A 166 -5.50 8.72 6.56
N VAL A 167 -4.39 9.44 6.39
CA VAL A 167 -3.20 8.98 5.66
C VAL A 167 -2.66 7.68 6.27
N ALA A 168 -2.47 7.70 7.59
CA ALA A 168 -1.99 6.52 8.32
C ALA A 168 -2.97 5.34 8.23
N ARG A 169 -4.28 5.61 8.21
CA ARG A 169 -5.31 4.57 8.09
C ARG A 169 -5.32 3.90 6.71
N ILE A 170 -5.07 4.66 5.63
CA ILE A 170 -4.89 4.08 4.30
C ILE A 170 -3.66 3.17 4.29
N ALA A 171 -2.54 3.64 4.84
CA ALA A 171 -1.31 2.85 4.96
C ALA A 171 -1.50 1.57 5.78
N GLN A 172 -2.20 1.66 6.90
CA GLN A 172 -2.48 0.51 7.78
C GLN A 172 -3.26 -0.60 7.05
N GLY A 173 -4.29 -0.23 6.28
CA GLY A 173 -5.06 -1.21 5.51
C GLY A 173 -4.22 -1.87 4.42
N LEU A 174 -3.47 -1.07 3.62
CA LEU A 174 -2.56 -1.61 2.59
C LEU A 174 -1.47 -2.49 3.19
N GLY A 175 -0.82 -2.03 4.25
CA GLY A 175 0.25 -2.77 4.91
C GLY A 175 -0.23 -4.07 5.54
N ALA A 176 -1.38 -4.06 6.23
CA ALA A 176 -1.98 -5.27 6.79
C ALA A 176 -2.32 -6.28 5.67
N TYR A 177 -2.91 -5.83 4.58
CA TYR A 177 -3.19 -6.68 3.42
C TYR A 177 -1.91 -7.25 2.81
N SER A 178 -0.87 -6.44 2.63
CA SER A 178 0.41 -6.87 2.06
C SER A 178 1.08 -7.94 2.91
N ILE A 179 1.04 -7.83 4.25
CA ILE A 179 1.57 -8.84 5.17
C ILE A 179 0.82 -10.16 4.99
N VAL A 180 -0.52 -10.13 4.89
CA VAL A 180 -1.32 -11.34 4.62
C VAL A 180 -0.94 -11.95 3.27
N CYS A 181 -0.70 -11.12 2.25
CA CYS A 181 -0.23 -11.58 0.94
C CYS A 181 1.14 -12.26 1.03
N VAL A 182 2.12 -11.67 1.72
CA VAL A 182 3.45 -12.26 1.93
C VAL A 182 3.34 -13.64 2.58
N VAL A 183 2.60 -13.73 3.69
CA VAL A 183 2.40 -15.02 4.40
C VAL A 183 1.74 -16.07 3.51
N THR A 184 0.65 -15.70 2.84
CA THR A 184 -0.11 -16.66 2.01
C THR A 184 0.66 -17.07 0.75
N TYR A 185 1.43 -16.18 0.13
CA TYR A 185 2.30 -16.53 -1.00
C TYR A 185 3.47 -17.39 -0.55
N THR A 186 4.09 -17.12 0.59
CA THR A 186 5.15 -17.95 1.15
C THR A 186 4.66 -19.39 1.41
N ILE A 187 3.49 -19.54 2.04
CA ILE A 187 2.87 -20.85 2.28
C ILE A 187 2.56 -21.54 0.94
N SER A 188 1.97 -20.82 -0.01
CA SER A 188 1.65 -21.35 -1.34
C SER A 188 2.89 -21.81 -2.09
N ASN A 189 4.01 -21.12 -1.96
CA ASN A 189 5.28 -21.49 -2.59
C ASN A 189 5.92 -22.72 -1.95
N TYR A 190 5.77 -22.88 -0.62
CA TYR A 190 6.32 -24.01 0.11
C TYR A 190 5.54 -25.32 -0.12
N PHE A 191 4.21 -25.28 -0.09
CA PHE A 191 3.36 -26.46 -0.26
C PHE A 191 3.09 -26.86 -1.73
N GLY A 192 3.58 -26.07 -2.68
CA GLY A 192 3.49 -26.39 -4.11
C GLY A 192 2.08 -26.33 -4.69
N ASN A 193 1.81 -27.20 -5.67
CA ASN A 193 0.61 -27.13 -6.51
C ASN A 193 -0.63 -27.83 -5.93
N GLU A 194 -0.74 -28.05 -4.63
CA GLU A 194 -1.96 -28.58 -4.05
C GLU A 194 -3.13 -27.61 -4.26
N THR A 195 -4.04 -27.97 -5.15
CA THR A 195 -5.15 -27.13 -5.62
C THR A 195 -6.06 -26.67 -4.48
N GLN A 196 -6.19 -27.50 -3.43
CA GLN A 196 -7.00 -27.17 -2.25
C GLN A 196 -6.36 -26.08 -1.39
N ILE A 197 -5.06 -26.21 -1.09
CA ILE A 197 -4.31 -25.22 -0.29
C ILE A 197 -4.31 -23.88 -1.01
N PHE A 198 -4.06 -23.89 -2.32
CA PHE A 198 -4.11 -22.65 -3.13
C PHE A 198 -5.47 -21.98 -3.07
N ALA A 199 -6.57 -22.72 -3.16
CA ALA A 199 -7.93 -22.18 -3.08
C ALA A 199 -8.23 -21.58 -1.70
N VAL A 200 -7.82 -22.24 -0.63
CA VAL A 200 -7.96 -21.72 0.74
C VAL A 200 -7.17 -20.44 0.93
N LEU A 201 -5.89 -20.41 0.54
CA LEU A 201 -5.04 -19.23 0.64
C LEU A 201 -5.55 -18.05 -0.19
N ALA A 202 -6.07 -18.32 -1.40
CA ALA A 202 -6.72 -17.29 -2.22
C ALA A 202 -7.97 -16.73 -1.53
N THR A 203 -8.75 -17.58 -0.87
CA THR A 203 -9.93 -17.16 -0.09
C THR A 203 -9.53 -16.30 1.11
N ILE A 204 -8.46 -16.66 1.82
CA ILE A 204 -7.92 -15.87 2.93
C ILE A 204 -7.51 -14.48 2.44
N ARG A 205 -6.78 -14.37 1.32
CA ARG A 205 -6.40 -13.07 0.75
C ARG A 205 -7.62 -12.23 0.38
N SER A 206 -8.61 -12.83 -0.29
CA SER A 206 -9.83 -12.11 -0.66
C SER A 206 -10.62 -11.63 0.56
N THR A 207 -10.71 -12.46 1.60
CA THR A 207 -11.35 -12.08 2.86
C THR A 207 -10.61 -10.95 3.56
N ALA A 208 -9.28 -11.04 3.65
CA ALA A 208 -8.45 -10.00 4.22
C ALA A 208 -8.61 -8.66 3.48
N TYR A 209 -8.69 -8.71 2.15
CA TYR A 209 -8.92 -7.51 1.35
C TYR A 209 -10.28 -6.86 1.65
N VAL A 210 -11.35 -7.64 1.71
CA VAL A 210 -12.70 -7.14 2.07
C VAL A 210 -12.71 -6.54 3.48
N VAL A 211 -11.99 -7.14 4.42
CA VAL A 211 -11.85 -6.60 5.78
C VAL A 211 -11.10 -5.25 5.76
N CYS A 212 -10.00 -5.15 5.01
CA CYS A 212 -9.27 -3.89 4.86
C CYS A 212 -10.12 -2.80 4.19
N GLU A 213 -10.92 -3.19 3.22
CA GLU A 213 -11.87 -2.29 2.54
C GLU A 213 -12.95 -1.78 3.50
N GLY A 214 -13.55 -2.67 4.29
CA GLY A 214 -14.47 -2.30 5.37
C GLY A 214 -13.83 -1.37 6.39
N TYR A 215 -12.57 -1.63 6.76
CA TYR A 215 -11.78 -0.76 7.63
C TYR A 215 -11.63 0.64 7.02
N TRP A 216 -11.29 0.76 5.74
CA TRP A 216 -11.17 2.06 5.06
C TRP A 216 -12.50 2.80 5.02
N ILE A 217 -13.61 2.11 4.70
CA ILE A 217 -14.95 2.71 4.68
C ILE A 217 -15.26 3.35 6.04
N VAL A 218 -15.10 2.60 7.14
CA VAL A 218 -15.38 3.09 8.48
C VAL A 218 -14.45 4.24 8.88
N MET A 219 -13.16 4.07 8.64
CA MET A 219 -12.15 5.02 9.09
C MET A 219 -12.13 6.32 8.27
N LEU A 220 -12.44 6.25 6.99
CA LEU A 220 -12.53 7.43 6.13
C LEU A 220 -13.89 8.13 6.24
N TRP A 221 -14.92 7.46 6.76
CA TRP A 221 -16.19 8.09 7.10
C TRP A 221 -16.07 9.00 8.33
N GLN A 222 -15.26 8.62 9.31
CA GLN A 222 -15.05 9.40 10.54
C GLN A 222 -14.35 10.74 10.22
N GLU A 223 -14.59 11.74 11.04
CA GLU A 223 -13.86 13.00 10.95
C GLU A 223 -12.39 12.81 11.31
N ALA A 224 -11.51 13.58 10.66
CA ALA A 224 -10.11 13.57 11.03
C ALA A 224 -9.98 14.08 12.47
N PRO A 225 -9.21 13.41 13.33
CA PRO A 225 -8.90 13.99 14.63
C PRO A 225 -8.22 15.33 14.40
N VAL A 226 -8.74 16.36 15.06
CA VAL A 226 -8.17 17.71 14.97
C VAL A 226 -6.70 17.63 15.37
N PRO A 227 -5.77 18.14 14.56
CA PRO A 227 -4.37 18.19 14.92
C PRO A 227 -4.27 18.92 16.25
N ARG A 228 -3.61 18.33 17.24
CA ARG A 228 -3.39 18.98 18.54
C ARG A 228 -2.55 20.22 18.27
N GLU A 229 -3.13 21.38 18.42
CA GLU A 229 -2.39 22.64 18.30
C GLU A 229 -1.24 22.58 19.30
N LEU A 230 -0.03 22.75 18.78
CA LEU A 230 1.15 22.81 19.65
C LEU A 230 1.02 24.07 20.52
N PRO A 231 1.26 23.98 21.84
CA PRO A 231 1.28 25.16 22.68
C PRO A 231 2.18 26.24 22.10
N GLU A 232 1.78 27.49 22.15
CA GLU A 232 2.56 28.62 21.59
C GLU A 232 4.01 28.65 22.13
N SER A 233 4.18 28.25 23.39
CA SER A 233 5.52 28.11 24.00
C SER A 233 6.39 27.09 23.29
N MET A 234 5.82 25.97 22.81
CA MET A 234 6.54 24.93 22.08
C MET A 234 6.86 25.37 20.65
N LEU A 235 5.95 26.07 19.99
CA LEU A 235 6.19 26.68 18.67
C LEU A 235 7.34 27.69 18.74
N THR A 236 7.37 28.54 19.77
CA THR A 236 8.42 29.53 19.98
C THR A 236 9.78 28.85 20.19
N GLN A 237 9.83 27.75 20.97
CA GLN A 237 11.05 26.97 21.17
C GLN A 237 11.52 26.30 19.87
N ILE A 238 10.62 25.74 19.08
CA ILE A 238 10.95 25.12 17.79
C ILE A 238 11.53 26.18 16.82
N TYR A 239 10.93 27.35 16.73
CA TYR A 239 11.45 28.45 15.91
C TYR A 239 12.81 28.98 16.41
N ALA A 240 13.04 29.04 17.72
CA ALA A 240 14.32 29.43 18.28
C ALA A 240 15.41 28.41 17.94
N LEU A 241 15.13 27.11 18.12
CA LEU A 241 16.05 26.02 17.75
C LEU A 241 16.35 26.01 16.24
N GLN A 242 15.35 26.23 15.41
CA GLN A 242 15.52 26.31 13.95
C GLN A 242 16.48 27.44 13.56
N ARG A 243 16.31 28.64 14.12
CA ARG A 243 17.23 29.76 13.88
C ARG A 243 18.64 29.46 14.34
N GLN A 244 18.81 28.78 15.47
CA GLN A 244 20.10 28.41 15.98
C GLN A 244 20.82 27.41 15.07
N VAL A 245 20.10 26.39 14.57
CA VAL A 245 20.64 25.41 13.59
C VAL A 245 21.01 26.10 12.27
N GLU A 246 20.19 27.00 11.76
CA GLU A 246 20.48 27.76 10.53
C GLU A 246 21.72 28.63 10.70
N TYR A 247 21.89 29.27 11.86
CA TYR A 247 23.06 30.05 12.19
C TYR A 247 24.32 29.18 12.23
N ASP A 248 24.29 28.05 12.91
CA ASP A 248 25.41 27.12 13.02
C ASP A 248 25.79 26.51 11.66
N LEU A 249 24.81 26.17 10.81
CA LEU A 249 25.05 25.68 9.45
C LEU A 249 25.71 26.75 8.56
N THR A 250 25.29 28.01 8.67
CA THR A 250 25.92 29.12 7.92
C THR A 250 27.36 29.36 8.39
N ARG A 251 27.60 29.26 9.67
CA ARG A 251 28.97 29.42 10.27
C ARG A 251 29.91 28.30 9.80
N ILE A 252 29.42 27.05 9.76
CA ILE A 252 30.23 25.92 9.26
C ILE A 252 30.51 26.06 7.76
N ARG A 253 29.54 26.56 6.96
CA ARG A 253 29.76 26.81 5.53
C ARG A 253 30.77 27.92 5.25
N THR A 254 30.80 28.95 6.04
CA THR A 254 31.80 30.03 5.89
C THR A 254 33.21 29.55 6.30
N TRP A 255 33.32 28.72 7.33
CA TRP A 255 34.60 28.12 7.76
C TRP A 255 35.21 27.16 6.72
N ARG A 256 34.41 26.54 5.89
CA ARG A 256 34.85 25.59 4.85
C ARG A 256 35.28 26.29 3.55
N ARG A 257 35.08 27.61 3.45
CA ARG A 257 35.44 28.42 2.28
C ARG A 257 36.63 29.34 2.53
N SER A 258 37.07 29.47 3.77
CA SER A 258 38.32 30.11 4.19
C SER A 258 39.45 29.06 4.33
#